data_3110091539018c5374b3292d8eba5ed8
#
_entry.id   3110091539018c5374b3292d8eba5ed8
#
_cell.length_a   1.000
_cell.length_b   1.000
_cell.length_c   1.000
_cell.angle_alpha   90.00
_cell.angle_beta   90.00
_cell.angle_gamma   90.00
#
_symmetry.space_group_name_H-M   'P 1'
#
loop_
_entity.id
_entity.type
_entity.pdbx_description
1 polymer ?
#
loop_
_entity_poly.entity_id
_entity_poly.type
_entity_poly.pdbx_seq_one_letter_code
_entity_poly.pdbx_strand_id
1 'polypeptide(L)'
;MTEIAVLTPDAADPSYAGQWPGVLERLAEALATAGLTAVPTAWTDHVGDASALTRFPLVLPLIAWGYHRDHDRWMQACATWAAEGVRMLNPPSVLGWNSDKSYLGRLADEGVAIPETLWVDSPTQTDADAAFGRLGTDQIVVKPRVSGGAYRTLRLSRGERMEGAPEGPAMIQPCLPTIGTEGETSLLFFGGQLSHVVNKRPVPGEFRVQVQYGGGYVALPEPPAAALALAEQTLAAIGEDLLYARIDMTPGPDGGWLLMEAELIEPDFYLGSAPEGGRRFAEAVRARLG
;
A
#
# COMPACT_ATOMS: atom_id res chain seq x y z
N MET A 1 21.76 -20.05 -8.15
CA MET A 1 20.84 -19.12 -7.48
C MET A 1 19.43 -19.60 -7.76
N THR A 2 18.52 -19.52 -6.78
CA THR A 2 17.12 -19.93 -6.95
C THR A 2 16.34 -18.81 -7.64
N GLU A 3 15.69 -19.11 -8.75
CA GLU A 3 14.83 -18.15 -9.45
C GLU A 3 13.48 -18.02 -8.73
N ILE A 4 13.04 -16.80 -8.54
CA ILE A 4 11.70 -16.44 -8.04
C ILE A 4 11.07 -15.42 -9.00
N ALA A 5 9.77 -15.52 -9.21
CA ALA A 5 9.08 -14.53 -10.02
C ALA A 5 8.83 -13.25 -9.21
N VAL A 6 9.02 -12.09 -9.84
CA VAL A 6 8.56 -10.79 -9.34
C VAL A 6 7.54 -10.26 -10.33
N LEU A 7 6.28 -10.12 -9.89
CA LEU A 7 5.23 -9.61 -10.76
C LEU A 7 5.48 -8.12 -11.05
N THR A 8 5.41 -7.76 -12.32
CA THR A 8 5.63 -6.41 -12.86
C THR A 8 4.36 -5.89 -13.54
N PRO A 9 4.27 -4.59 -13.86
CA PRO A 9 3.23 -4.08 -14.76
C PRO A 9 3.32 -4.76 -16.13
N ASP A 10 2.29 -4.54 -16.94
CA ASP A 10 2.35 -4.83 -18.36
C ASP A 10 3.52 -4.07 -19.01
N ALA A 11 4.38 -4.79 -19.71
CA ALA A 11 5.54 -4.19 -20.39
C ALA A 11 5.12 -3.20 -21.50
N ALA A 12 3.90 -3.33 -22.02
CA ALA A 12 3.33 -2.43 -23.02
C ALA A 12 2.70 -1.17 -22.41
N ASP A 13 2.51 -1.10 -21.07
CA ASP A 13 1.96 0.08 -20.42
C ASP A 13 3.04 1.18 -20.27
N PRO A 14 2.97 2.29 -21.04
CA PRO A 14 3.97 3.34 -20.99
C PRO A 14 3.95 4.11 -19.65
N SER A 15 2.86 4.01 -18.88
CA SER A 15 2.69 4.77 -17.64
C SER A 15 3.73 4.42 -16.58
N TYR A 16 4.26 3.22 -16.62
CA TYR A 16 5.22 2.71 -15.63
C TYR A 16 6.60 2.37 -16.22
N ALA A 17 6.75 2.40 -17.55
CA ALA A 17 7.95 1.93 -18.25
C ALA A 17 9.26 2.58 -17.76
N GLY A 18 9.23 3.84 -17.32
CA GLY A 18 10.40 4.57 -16.81
C GLY A 18 10.69 4.35 -15.31
N GLN A 19 9.83 3.63 -14.58
CA GLN A 19 9.92 3.54 -13.12
C GLN A 19 10.16 2.12 -12.62
N TRP A 20 9.35 1.13 -13.08
CA TRP A 20 9.40 -0.21 -12.55
C TRP A 20 10.77 -0.92 -12.75
N PRO A 21 11.56 -0.70 -13.84
CA PRO A 21 12.85 -1.37 -13.98
C PRO A 21 13.83 -1.01 -12.87
N GLY A 22 13.87 0.27 -12.47
CA GLY A 22 14.74 0.71 -11.37
C GLY A 22 14.28 0.18 -9.99
N VAL A 23 12.97 -0.06 -9.80
CA VAL A 23 12.47 -0.73 -8.59
C VAL A 23 12.88 -2.21 -8.60
N LEU A 24 12.71 -2.88 -9.74
CA LEU A 24 13.13 -4.28 -9.91
C LEU A 24 14.62 -4.45 -9.64
N GLU A 25 15.46 -3.55 -10.16
CA GLU A 25 16.91 -3.61 -9.95
C GLU A 25 17.27 -3.58 -8.46
N ARG A 26 16.70 -2.66 -7.69
CA ARG A 26 16.92 -2.59 -6.22
C ARG A 26 16.43 -3.83 -5.48
N LEU A 27 15.28 -4.38 -5.88
CA LEU A 27 14.77 -5.64 -5.31
C LEU A 27 15.68 -6.82 -5.67
N ALA A 28 16.15 -6.89 -6.92
CA ALA A 28 17.05 -7.93 -7.39
C ALA A 28 18.41 -7.90 -6.68
N GLU A 29 18.97 -6.71 -6.45
CA GLU A 29 20.19 -6.52 -5.67
C GLU A 29 20.01 -7.04 -4.23
N ALA A 30 18.90 -6.67 -3.57
CA ALA A 30 18.61 -7.16 -2.23
C ALA A 30 18.47 -8.69 -2.21
N LEU A 31 17.69 -9.27 -3.12
CA LEU A 31 17.44 -10.71 -3.22
C LEU A 31 18.71 -11.50 -3.53
N ALA A 32 19.61 -10.94 -4.33
CA ALA A 32 20.91 -11.56 -4.66
C ALA A 32 21.78 -11.81 -3.42
N THR A 33 21.64 -10.99 -2.37
CA THR A 33 22.37 -11.18 -1.09
C THR A 33 22.01 -12.49 -0.40
N ALA A 34 20.81 -13.04 -0.66
CA ALA A 34 20.32 -14.33 -0.16
C ALA A 34 20.43 -15.46 -1.20
N GLY A 35 21.15 -15.26 -2.32
CA GLY A 35 21.33 -16.26 -3.37
C GLY A 35 20.06 -16.47 -4.24
N LEU A 36 19.21 -15.45 -4.34
CA LEU A 36 17.97 -15.46 -5.13
C LEU A 36 18.13 -14.62 -6.40
N THR A 37 17.45 -15.03 -7.47
CA THR A 37 17.40 -14.30 -8.74
C THR A 37 15.96 -13.87 -9.00
N ALA A 38 15.71 -12.58 -9.14
CA ALA A 38 14.42 -12.03 -9.51
C ALA A 38 14.18 -12.20 -11.01
N VAL A 39 13.06 -12.83 -11.39
CA VAL A 39 12.63 -12.98 -12.78
C VAL A 39 11.39 -12.09 -12.97
N PRO A 40 11.48 -11.00 -13.73
CA PRO A 40 10.34 -10.13 -13.99
C PRO A 40 9.29 -10.86 -14.82
N THR A 41 8.02 -10.72 -14.43
CA THR A 41 6.90 -11.43 -15.05
C THR A 41 5.67 -10.52 -14.99
N ALA A 42 5.13 -10.11 -16.14
CA ALA A 42 3.97 -9.23 -16.17
C ALA A 42 2.75 -9.92 -15.57
N TRP A 43 2.12 -9.32 -14.54
CA TRP A 43 0.95 -9.91 -13.89
C TRP A 43 -0.22 -10.09 -14.85
N THR A 44 -0.32 -9.21 -15.86
CA THR A 44 -1.37 -9.20 -16.87
C THR A 44 -1.36 -10.41 -17.79
N ASP A 45 -0.22 -11.11 -17.91
CA ASP A 45 -0.07 -12.32 -18.71
C ASP A 45 -0.63 -13.57 -18.01
N HIS A 46 -0.96 -13.45 -16.73
CA HIS A 46 -1.34 -14.58 -15.86
C HIS A 46 -2.72 -14.40 -15.22
N VAL A 47 -3.63 -13.67 -15.88
CA VAL A 47 -4.98 -13.39 -15.38
C VAL A 47 -5.91 -14.60 -15.53
N GLY A 48 -5.88 -15.26 -16.67
CA GLY A 48 -6.77 -16.41 -16.95
C GLY A 48 -6.06 -17.77 -16.91
N ASP A 49 -4.72 -17.77 -16.86
CA ASP A 49 -3.88 -18.98 -16.80
C ASP A 49 -2.58 -18.61 -16.07
N ALA A 50 -2.36 -19.19 -14.94
CA ALA A 50 -1.18 -18.97 -14.12
C ALA A 50 -0.18 -20.16 -14.12
N SER A 51 -0.38 -21.14 -14.99
CA SER A 51 0.43 -22.37 -15.07
C SER A 51 1.94 -22.07 -15.20
N ALA A 52 2.31 -21.02 -15.93
CA ALA A 52 3.69 -20.58 -16.06
C ALA A 52 4.30 -20.05 -14.74
N LEU A 53 3.48 -19.56 -13.80
CA LEU A 53 3.94 -19.10 -12.48
C LEU A 53 4.23 -20.28 -11.53
N THR A 54 3.56 -21.41 -11.70
CA THR A 54 3.73 -22.57 -10.81
C THR A 54 5.12 -23.20 -10.88
N ARG A 55 5.90 -22.92 -11.93
CA ARG A 55 7.31 -23.34 -12.03
C ARG A 55 8.24 -22.66 -11.04
N PHE A 56 7.87 -21.49 -10.55
CA PHE A 56 8.67 -20.76 -9.58
C PHE A 56 8.39 -21.27 -8.16
N PRO A 57 9.41 -21.48 -7.34
CA PRO A 57 9.23 -21.88 -5.96
C PRO A 57 8.57 -20.79 -5.12
N LEU A 58 8.54 -19.55 -5.62
CA LEU A 58 7.89 -18.41 -5.00
C LEU A 58 7.60 -17.29 -6.02
N VAL A 59 6.48 -16.62 -5.85
CA VAL A 59 6.06 -15.44 -6.62
C VAL A 59 5.86 -14.26 -5.66
N LEU A 60 6.43 -13.10 -6.00
CA LEU A 60 6.31 -11.85 -5.24
C LEU A 60 5.56 -10.80 -6.07
N PRO A 61 4.42 -10.26 -5.62
CA PRO A 61 3.62 -9.30 -6.39
C PRO A 61 4.11 -7.84 -6.25
N LEU A 62 5.39 -7.62 -5.94
CA LEU A 62 5.96 -6.36 -5.45
C LEU A 62 5.94 -5.19 -6.44
N ILE A 63 5.72 -5.44 -7.72
CA ILE A 63 5.61 -4.40 -8.75
C ILE A 63 4.36 -4.64 -9.62
N ALA A 64 3.31 -5.25 -9.07
CA ALA A 64 2.08 -5.54 -9.79
C ALA A 64 1.23 -4.27 -10.02
N TRP A 65 1.88 -3.17 -10.47
CA TRP A 65 1.23 -1.88 -10.64
C TRP A 65 0.16 -1.89 -11.72
N GLY A 66 -0.79 -0.97 -11.60
CA GLY A 66 -1.86 -0.79 -12.58
C GLY A 66 -3.13 -1.55 -12.27
N TYR A 67 -3.16 -2.43 -11.28
CA TYR A 67 -4.34 -3.21 -10.92
C TYR A 67 -5.57 -2.35 -10.59
N HIS A 68 -5.36 -1.17 -10.03
CA HIS A 68 -6.44 -0.23 -9.68
C HIS A 68 -7.17 0.37 -10.90
N ARG A 69 -6.62 0.23 -12.11
CA ARG A 69 -7.23 0.71 -13.36
C ARG A 69 -8.17 -0.31 -13.99
N ASP A 70 -7.97 -1.59 -13.65
CA ASP A 70 -8.80 -2.71 -14.09
C ASP A 70 -8.93 -3.71 -12.94
N HIS A 71 -9.73 -3.30 -11.94
CA HIS A 71 -9.86 -4.04 -10.69
C HIS A 71 -10.52 -5.40 -10.88
N ASP A 72 -11.48 -5.51 -11.80
CA ASP A 72 -12.13 -6.79 -12.09
C ASP A 72 -11.12 -7.81 -12.65
N ARG A 73 -10.24 -7.35 -13.53
CA ARG A 73 -9.14 -8.17 -14.06
C ARG A 73 -8.14 -8.58 -12.96
N TRP A 74 -7.86 -7.68 -12.02
CA TRP A 74 -7.04 -7.99 -10.85
C TRP A 74 -7.68 -9.06 -9.97
N MET A 75 -8.97 -8.93 -9.66
CA MET A 75 -9.70 -9.91 -8.88
C MET A 75 -9.74 -11.28 -9.56
N GLN A 76 -9.92 -11.31 -10.88
CA GLN A 76 -9.82 -12.52 -11.68
C GLN A 76 -8.41 -13.15 -11.56
N ALA A 77 -7.35 -12.35 -11.66
CA ALA A 77 -5.98 -12.82 -11.52
C ALA A 77 -5.75 -13.45 -10.13
N CYS A 78 -6.15 -12.77 -9.06
CA CYS A 78 -6.05 -13.32 -7.70
C CYS A 78 -6.79 -14.65 -7.55
N ALA A 79 -8.00 -14.77 -8.12
CA ALA A 79 -8.78 -16.00 -8.10
C ALA A 79 -8.08 -17.13 -8.87
N THR A 80 -7.53 -16.85 -10.05
CA THR A 80 -6.78 -17.81 -10.88
C THR A 80 -5.52 -18.28 -10.14
N TRP A 81 -4.73 -17.37 -9.58
CA TRP A 81 -3.50 -17.71 -8.84
C TRP A 81 -3.78 -18.60 -7.63
N ALA A 82 -4.88 -18.31 -6.91
CA ALA A 82 -5.31 -19.15 -5.79
C ALA A 82 -5.76 -20.54 -6.26
N ALA A 83 -6.58 -20.61 -7.32
CA ALA A 83 -7.14 -21.87 -7.84
C ALA A 83 -6.04 -22.79 -8.41
N GLU A 84 -5.02 -22.22 -9.05
CA GLU A 84 -3.91 -22.97 -9.62
C GLU A 84 -2.77 -23.25 -8.63
N GLY A 85 -2.93 -22.80 -7.36
CA GLY A 85 -1.95 -23.10 -6.31
C GLY A 85 -0.61 -22.39 -6.49
N VAL A 86 -0.61 -21.21 -7.11
CA VAL A 86 0.60 -20.38 -7.23
C VAL A 86 1.12 -20.05 -5.83
N ARG A 87 2.35 -20.42 -5.54
CA ARG A 87 2.99 -20.10 -4.25
C ARG A 87 3.39 -18.63 -4.22
N MET A 88 2.45 -17.80 -3.82
CA MET A 88 2.60 -16.34 -3.78
C MET A 88 2.68 -15.82 -2.34
N LEU A 89 3.51 -14.85 -2.08
CA LEU A 89 3.63 -14.13 -0.82
C LEU A 89 3.66 -12.60 -1.06
N ASN A 90 2.73 -11.84 -0.53
CA ASN A 90 1.60 -12.25 0.30
C ASN A 90 0.57 -13.07 -0.53
N PRO A 91 -0.31 -13.87 0.10
CA PRO A 91 -1.17 -14.80 -0.64
C PRO A 91 -2.24 -14.07 -1.47
N PRO A 92 -2.72 -14.68 -2.58
CA PRO A 92 -3.71 -14.06 -3.47
C PRO A 92 -4.99 -13.59 -2.77
N SER A 93 -5.41 -14.27 -1.69
CA SER A 93 -6.54 -13.85 -0.87
C SER A 93 -6.31 -12.46 -0.27
N VAL A 94 -5.12 -12.23 0.29
CA VAL A 94 -4.72 -10.92 0.85
C VAL A 94 -4.67 -9.86 -0.24
N LEU A 95 -4.07 -10.17 -1.39
CA LEU A 95 -3.98 -9.24 -2.51
C LEU A 95 -5.36 -8.79 -2.99
N GLY A 96 -6.33 -9.72 -3.04
CA GLY A 96 -7.69 -9.43 -3.43
C GLY A 96 -8.36 -8.43 -2.48
N TRP A 97 -8.44 -8.72 -1.18
CA TRP A 97 -9.15 -7.84 -0.26
C TRP A 97 -8.38 -6.54 0.04
N ASN A 98 -7.05 -6.54 0.03
CA ASN A 98 -6.24 -5.35 0.30
C ASN A 98 -6.29 -4.33 -0.85
N SER A 99 -6.68 -4.74 -2.05
CA SER A 99 -6.83 -3.84 -3.20
C SER A 99 -8.00 -2.85 -3.07
N ASP A 100 -8.96 -3.10 -2.18
CA ASP A 100 -10.09 -2.22 -1.87
C ASP A 100 -9.96 -1.70 -0.43
N LYS A 101 -9.82 -0.38 -0.28
CA LYS A 101 -9.60 0.30 1.01
C LYS A 101 -10.74 0.13 2.04
N SER A 102 -11.86 -0.51 1.67
CA SER A 102 -12.89 -0.87 2.64
C SER A 102 -12.37 -1.80 3.76
N TYR A 103 -11.21 -2.44 3.56
CA TYR A 103 -10.55 -3.19 4.62
C TYR A 103 -10.25 -2.34 5.87
N LEU A 104 -10.07 -1.01 5.72
CA LEU A 104 -9.89 -0.11 6.85
C LEU A 104 -11.12 -0.10 7.78
N GLY A 105 -12.34 -0.19 7.21
CA GLY A 105 -13.55 -0.32 8.02
C GLY A 105 -13.56 -1.62 8.82
N ARG A 106 -13.18 -2.74 8.20
CA ARG A 106 -13.05 -4.03 8.90
C ARG A 106 -12.02 -3.96 10.03
N LEU A 107 -10.86 -3.32 9.79
CA LEU A 107 -9.85 -3.16 10.83
C LEU A 107 -10.34 -2.24 11.96
N ALA A 108 -11.14 -1.22 11.65
CA ALA A 108 -11.75 -0.36 12.67
C ALA A 108 -12.75 -1.14 13.54
N ASP A 109 -13.54 -2.04 12.96
CA ASP A 109 -14.46 -2.92 13.69
C ASP A 109 -13.69 -3.87 14.65
N GLU A 110 -12.42 -4.20 14.34
CA GLU A 110 -11.49 -4.95 15.20
C GLU A 110 -10.72 -4.03 16.18
N GLY A 111 -11.07 -2.75 16.27
CA GLY A 111 -10.53 -1.80 17.21
C GLY A 111 -9.26 -1.06 16.77
N VAL A 112 -8.83 -1.20 15.52
CA VAL A 112 -7.71 -0.43 14.97
C VAL A 112 -8.15 1.01 14.74
N ALA A 113 -7.42 1.97 15.32
CA ALA A 113 -7.73 3.39 15.15
C ALA A 113 -7.45 3.85 13.71
N ILE A 114 -8.47 4.34 13.02
CA ILE A 114 -8.39 4.95 11.69
C ILE A 114 -8.98 6.36 11.74
N PRO A 115 -8.73 7.26 10.76
CA PRO A 115 -9.51 8.48 10.62
C PRO A 115 -10.99 8.15 10.45
N GLU A 116 -11.87 8.96 11.05
CA GLU A 116 -13.31 8.81 10.84
C GLU A 116 -13.60 8.79 9.33
N THR A 117 -14.33 7.78 8.86
CA THR A 117 -14.49 7.51 7.44
C THR A 117 -15.96 7.37 7.08
N LEU A 118 -16.40 8.14 6.09
CA LEU A 118 -17.71 8.02 5.47
C LEU A 118 -17.55 7.26 4.16
N TRP A 119 -18.23 6.13 4.05
CA TRP A 119 -18.24 5.30 2.85
C TRP A 119 -19.39 5.71 1.94
N VAL A 120 -19.11 5.91 0.66
CA VAL A 120 -20.10 6.31 -0.36
C VAL A 120 -19.94 5.47 -1.63
N ASP A 121 -21.05 5.12 -2.27
CA ASP A 121 -21.02 4.32 -3.51
C ASP A 121 -20.58 5.13 -4.73
N SER A 122 -20.93 6.42 -4.73
CA SER A 122 -20.50 7.38 -5.76
C SER A 122 -20.55 8.78 -5.14
N PRO A 123 -19.41 9.43 -4.90
CA PRO A 123 -19.38 10.71 -4.19
C PRO A 123 -20.06 11.81 -4.99
N THR A 124 -20.95 12.55 -4.33
CA THR A 124 -21.66 13.72 -4.85
C THR A 124 -21.28 14.98 -4.10
N GLN A 125 -21.61 16.16 -4.64
CA GLN A 125 -21.46 17.43 -3.92
C GLN A 125 -22.23 17.40 -2.59
N THR A 126 -23.42 16.79 -2.58
CA THR A 126 -24.24 16.66 -1.37
C THR A 126 -23.53 15.83 -0.29
N ASP A 127 -22.84 14.76 -0.68
CA ASP A 127 -22.07 13.94 0.26
C ASP A 127 -20.89 14.73 0.83
N ALA A 128 -20.18 15.49 -0.01
CA ALA A 128 -19.07 16.35 0.43
C ALA A 128 -19.57 17.43 1.40
N ASP A 129 -20.67 18.12 1.07
CA ASP A 129 -21.24 19.17 1.92
C ASP A 129 -21.70 18.62 3.29
N ALA A 130 -22.32 17.44 3.30
CA ALA A 130 -22.74 16.76 4.53
C ALA A 130 -21.54 16.29 5.37
N ALA A 131 -20.44 15.86 4.72
CA ALA A 131 -19.25 15.34 5.37
C ALA A 131 -18.57 16.37 6.27
N PHE A 132 -18.54 17.64 5.88
CA PHE A 132 -17.98 18.71 6.73
C PHE A 132 -18.65 18.81 8.09
N GLY A 133 -19.97 18.66 8.14
CA GLY A 133 -20.73 18.68 9.39
C GLY A 133 -20.55 17.39 10.20
N ARG A 134 -20.58 16.24 9.54
CA ARG A 134 -20.46 14.93 10.19
C ARG A 134 -19.06 14.69 10.77
N LEU A 135 -18.03 15.08 10.04
CA LEU A 135 -16.62 14.91 10.44
C LEU A 135 -16.09 16.09 11.28
N GLY A 136 -16.89 17.14 11.51
CA GLY A 136 -16.50 18.29 12.33
C GLY A 136 -15.28 19.06 11.82
N THR A 137 -15.08 19.11 10.50
CA THR A 137 -13.89 19.70 9.87
C THR A 137 -14.24 20.69 8.77
N ASP A 138 -13.32 21.58 8.44
CA ASP A 138 -13.45 22.50 7.30
C ASP A 138 -12.67 22.00 6.06
N GLN A 139 -11.95 20.91 6.18
CA GLN A 139 -11.27 20.28 5.05
C GLN A 139 -11.45 18.76 5.07
N ILE A 140 -11.83 18.21 3.94
CA ILE A 140 -12.01 16.77 3.72
C ILE A 140 -11.12 16.27 2.58
N VAL A 141 -10.86 14.96 2.60
CA VAL A 141 -10.22 14.24 1.49
C VAL A 141 -11.19 13.18 0.97
N VAL A 142 -11.44 13.19 -0.34
CA VAL A 142 -12.25 12.19 -1.04
C VAL A 142 -11.32 11.29 -1.84
N LYS A 143 -11.38 9.98 -1.61
CA LYS A 143 -10.49 8.98 -2.22
C LYS A 143 -11.31 7.86 -2.85
N PRO A 144 -10.96 7.35 -4.04
CA PRO A 144 -11.51 6.07 -4.51
C PRO A 144 -11.17 4.95 -3.53
N ARG A 145 -12.06 3.98 -3.36
CA ARG A 145 -11.77 2.78 -2.56
C ARG A 145 -10.65 1.95 -3.19
N VAL A 146 -10.67 1.81 -4.51
CA VAL A 146 -9.61 1.13 -5.27
C VAL A 146 -8.72 2.18 -5.92
N SER A 147 -7.50 2.35 -5.42
CA SER A 147 -6.55 3.34 -5.93
C SER A 147 -5.12 3.05 -5.48
N GLY A 148 -4.14 3.54 -6.24
CA GLY A 148 -2.73 3.55 -5.90
C GLY A 148 -2.12 4.93 -6.15
N GLY A 149 -1.06 5.30 -5.40
CA GLY A 149 -0.30 6.54 -5.63
C GLY A 149 -1.11 7.83 -5.56
N ALA A 150 -2.14 7.92 -4.70
CA ALA A 150 -3.08 9.03 -4.59
C ALA A 150 -3.89 9.33 -5.87
N TYR A 151 -4.08 8.32 -6.74
CA TYR A 151 -4.88 8.45 -7.95
C TYR A 151 -6.30 8.94 -7.63
N ARG A 152 -6.75 10.01 -8.31
CA ARG A 152 -8.08 10.65 -8.12
C ARG A 152 -8.42 11.03 -6.67
N THR A 153 -7.40 11.28 -5.83
CA THR A 153 -7.60 11.78 -4.47
C THR A 153 -7.79 13.30 -4.51
N LEU A 154 -8.91 13.79 -3.97
CA LEU A 154 -9.26 15.19 -3.90
C LEU A 154 -9.19 15.71 -2.47
N ARG A 155 -8.70 16.93 -2.28
CA ARG A 155 -8.87 17.70 -1.05
C ARG A 155 -9.87 18.83 -1.34
N LEU A 156 -10.84 19.00 -0.46
CA LEU A 156 -11.88 20.03 -0.57
C LEU A 156 -11.97 20.82 0.72
N SER A 157 -12.12 22.13 0.59
CA SER A 157 -12.47 23.03 1.68
C SER A 157 -14.00 23.23 1.73
N ARG A 158 -14.53 23.57 2.89
CA ARG A 158 -15.97 23.84 3.05
C ARG A 158 -16.44 24.93 2.09
N GLY A 159 -17.50 24.65 1.33
CA GLY A 159 -18.06 25.52 0.30
C GLY A 159 -17.36 25.46 -1.05
N GLU A 160 -16.33 24.65 -1.19
CA GLU A 160 -15.64 24.41 -2.45
C GLU A 160 -16.42 23.40 -3.31
N ARG A 161 -16.44 23.63 -4.63
CA ARG A 161 -17.10 22.72 -5.56
C ARG A 161 -16.24 21.50 -5.82
N MET A 162 -16.83 20.32 -5.73
CA MET A 162 -16.15 19.06 -6.03
C MET A 162 -16.04 18.85 -7.55
N GLU A 163 -14.88 19.16 -8.10
CA GLU A 163 -14.57 18.90 -9.52
C GLU A 163 -13.65 17.68 -9.64
N GLY A 164 -13.90 16.81 -10.61
CA GLY A 164 -13.10 15.60 -10.84
C GLY A 164 -13.28 14.54 -9.75
N ALA A 165 -14.48 14.41 -9.20
CA ALA A 165 -14.81 13.38 -8.22
C ALA A 165 -14.39 11.98 -8.69
N PRO A 166 -13.96 11.08 -7.78
CA PRO A 166 -13.79 9.68 -8.11
C PRO A 166 -15.10 9.10 -8.66
N GLU A 167 -14.98 8.28 -9.69
CA GLU A 167 -16.09 7.47 -10.17
C GLU A 167 -16.21 6.20 -9.33
N GLY A 168 -17.45 5.81 -8.97
CA GLY A 168 -17.72 4.60 -8.19
C GLY A 168 -17.39 4.74 -6.69
N PRO A 169 -17.25 3.62 -5.98
CA PRO A 169 -17.12 3.60 -4.52
C PRO A 169 -15.92 4.40 -4.02
N ALA A 170 -16.17 5.23 -3.01
CA ALA A 170 -15.19 6.14 -2.44
C ALA A 170 -15.30 6.22 -0.92
N MET A 171 -14.30 6.83 -0.31
CA MET A 171 -14.23 7.16 1.10
C MET A 171 -14.00 8.65 1.28
N ILE A 172 -14.65 9.25 2.28
CA ILE A 172 -14.47 10.66 2.67
C ILE A 172 -13.93 10.69 4.10
N GLN A 173 -12.81 11.37 4.30
CA GLN A 173 -12.13 11.49 5.58
C GLN A 173 -11.82 12.95 5.89
N PRO A 174 -11.62 13.33 7.18
CA PRO A 174 -11.06 14.64 7.50
C PRO A 174 -9.65 14.76 6.90
N CYS A 175 -9.31 15.95 6.39
CA CYS A 175 -7.93 16.26 6.05
C CYS A 175 -7.17 16.49 7.37
N LEU A 176 -6.20 15.65 7.67
CA LEU A 176 -5.45 15.71 8.92
C LEU A 176 -4.29 16.72 8.79
N PRO A 177 -4.30 17.84 9.53
CA PRO A 177 -3.21 18.83 9.48
C PRO A 177 -1.85 18.26 9.89
N THR A 178 -1.86 17.22 10.73
CA THR A 178 -0.66 16.52 11.22
C THR A 178 0.18 15.91 10.10
N ILE A 179 -0.42 15.56 8.96
CA ILE A 179 0.34 15.13 7.77
C ILE A 179 1.31 16.23 7.30
N GLY A 180 0.87 17.50 7.35
CA GLY A 180 1.72 18.63 6.97
C GLY A 180 2.80 18.99 8.00
N THR A 181 2.53 18.80 9.29
CA THR A 181 3.42 19.20 10.40
C THR A 181 4.33 18.07 10.86
N GLU A 182 3.82 16.86 10.96
CA GLU A 182 4.50 15.70 11.51
C GLU A 182 4.81 14.63 10.46
N GLY A 183 4.07 14.65 9.36
CA GLY A 183 4.23 13.70 8.26
C GLY A 183 3.43 12.40 8.46
N GLU A 184 3.64 11.48 7.54
CA GLU A 184 3.13 10.13 7.59
C GLU A 184 4.29 9.15 7.86
N THR A 185 4.15 8.32 8.86
CA THR A 185 5.20 7.38 9.28
C THR A 185 4.86 5.98 8.76
N SER A 186 5.78 5.40 8.02
CA SER A 186 5.70 4.04 7.48
C SER A 186 6.58 3.10 8.29
N LEU A 187 5.99 2.05 8.83
CA LEU A 187 6.72 0.94 9.48
C LEU A 187 6.77 -0.24 8.52
N LEU A 188 7.98 -0.72 8.23
CA LEU A 188 8.23 -1.82 7.30
C LEU A 188 8.50 -3.11 8.06
N PHE A 189 7.71 -4.14 7.79
CA PHE A 189 7.83 -5.45 8.41
C PHE A 189 8.19 -6.50 7.36
N PHE A 190 9.12 -7.40 7.72
CA PHE A 190 9.47 -8.58 6.92
C PHE A 190 9.42 -9.83 7.79
N GLY A 191 8.65 -10.83 7.36
CA GLY A 191 8.44 -12.05 8.15
C GLY A 191 7.88 -11.78 9.54
N GLY A 192 7.01 -10.78 9.68
CA GLY A 192 6.43 -10.36 10.96
C GLY A 192 7.35 -9.53 11.86
N GLN A 193 8.60 -9.25 11.45
CA GLN A 193 9.55 -8.49 12.25
C GLN A 193 9.71 -7.06 11.70
N LEU A 194 9.71 -6.06 12.59
CA LEU A 194 10.01 -4.68 12.19
C LEU A 194 11.44 -4.60 11.62
N SER A 195 11.54 -4.03 10.42
CA SER A 195 12.82 -3.82 9.74
C SER A 195 13.33 -2.40 9.95
N HIS A 196 12.56 -1.41 9.51
CA HIS A 196 12.93 -0.01 9.57
C HIS A 196 11.69 0.88 9.48
N VAL A 197 11.90 2.17 9.70
CA VAL A 197 10.86 3.18 9.77
C VAL A 197 11.25 4.38 8.92
N VAL A 198 10.28 4.90 8.19
CA VAL A 198 10.44 6.07 7.34
C VAL A 198 9.35 7.08 7.67
N ASN A 199 9.69 8.35 7.81
CA ASN A 199 8.73 9.43 7.89
C ASN A 199 8.68 10.18 6.55
N LYS A 200 7.49 10.31 5.99
CA LYS A 200 7.18 10.96 4.72
C LYS A 200 6.56 12.33 4.99
N ARG A 201 7.00 13.35 4.30
CA ARG A 201 6.46 14.71 4.43
C ARG A 201 6.13 15.32 3.08
N PRO A 202 4.97 15.97 2.95
CA PRO A 202 4.64 16.72 1.76
C PRO A 202 5.46 18.01 1.69
N VAL A 203 5.57 18.60 0.50
CA VAL A 203 6.06 19.98 0.35
C VAL A 203 5.01 20.98 0.88
N PRO A 204 5.42 22.20 1.29
CA PRO A 204 4.48 23.20 1.77
C PRO A 204 3.32 23.46 0.79
N GLY A 205 2.08 23.38 1.29
CA GLY A 205 0.88 23.57 0.49
C GLY A 205 0.32 22.31 -0.18
N GLU A 206 1.10 21.23 -0.25
CA GLU A 206 0.64 19.91 -0.70
C GLU A 206 0.18 19.08 0.51
N PHE A 207 -0.76 18.14 0.30
CA PHE A 207 -1.24 17.22 1.32
C PHE A 207 -0.82 15.76 1.04
N ARG A 208 -0.33 15.49 -0.17
CA ARG A 208 0.13 14.18 -0.61
C ARG A 208 1.62 14.03 -0.32
N VAL A 209 1.99 12.94 0.31
CA VAL A 209 3.38 12.69 0.76
C VAL A 209 4.25 12.01 -0.28
N GLN A 210 3.66 11.55 -1.39
CA GLN A 210 4.36 10.77 -2.42
C GLN A 210 5.38 11.63 -3.19
N VAL A 211 6.50 11.02 -3.58
CA VAL A 211 7.64 11.68 -4.25
C VAL A 211 7.24 12.37 -5.55
N GLN A 212 6.29 11.80 -6.32
CA GLN A 212 5.80 12.41 -7.56
C GLN A 212 5.08 13.76 -7.35
N TYR A 213 4.67 14.07 -6.12
CA TYR A 213 4.11 15.36 -5.71
C TYR A 213 5.13 16.25 -4.97
N GLY A 214 6.43 15.89 -5.04
CA GLY A 214 7.52 16.62 -4.41
C GLY A 214 7.76 16.22 -2.95
N GLY A 215 7.00 15.27 -2.41
CA GLY A 215 7.22 14.76 -1.06
C GLY A 215 8.61 14.17 -0.87
N GLY A 216 9.11 14.27 0.35
CA GLY A 216 10.37 13.66 0.75
C GLY A 216 10.19 12.68 1.90
N TYR A 217 11.17 11.82 2.09
CA TYR A 217 11.17 10.91 3.23
C TYR A 217 12.55 10.86 3.91
N VAL A 218 12.52 10.56 5.21
CA VAL A 218 13.72 10.37 6.03
C VAL A 218 13.58 9.09 6.85
N ALA A 219 14.67 8.35 6.99
CA ALA A 219 14.71 7.21 7.92
C ALA A 219 14.65 7.72 9.37
N LEU A 220 13.86 7.08 10.19
CA LEU A 220 13.88 7.27 11.63
C LEU A 220 14.71 6.17 12.29
N PRO A 221 15.52 6.48 13.32
CA PRO A 221 16.31 5.46 14.00
C PRO A 221 15.43 4.44 14.72
N GLU A 222 14.30 4.89 15.27
CA GLU A 222 13.33 4.08 16.01
C GLU A 222 11.91 4.58 15.73
N PRO A 223 10.89 3.70 15.72
CA PRO A 223 9.50 4.11 15.63
C PRO A 223 9.06 4.80 16.91
N PRO A 224 8.14 5.79 16.85
CA PRO A 224 7.41 6.22 18.02
C PRO A 224 6.68 5.02 18.66
N ALA A 225 6.80 4.85 19.98
CA ALA A 225 6.28 3.66 20.66
C ALA A 225 4.77 3.42 20.41
N ALA A 226 3.98 4.50 20.39
CA ALA A 226 2.55 4.39 20.12
C ALA A 226 2.24 4.02 18.64
N ALA A 227 3.09 4.44 17.69
CA ALA A 227 2.98 4.02 16.31
C ALA A 227 3.30 2.53 16.15
N LEU A 228 4.35 2.05 16.82
CA LEU A 228 4.68 0.62 16.83
C LEU A 228 3.54 -0.22 17.39
N ALA A 229 2.98 0.20 18.53
CA ALA A 229 1.85 -0.51 19.16
C ALA A 229 0.63 -0.58 18.21
N LEU A 230 0.28 0.50 17.51
CA LEU A 230 -0.81 0.50 16.52
C LEU A 230 -0.49 -0.40 15.32
N ALA A 231 0.76 -0.39 14.84
CA ALA A 231 1.17 -1.26 13.74
C ALA A 231 1.06 -2.75 14.10
N GLU A 232 1.52 -3.13 15.30
CA GLU A 232 1.41 -4.49 15.81
C GLU A 232 -0.05 -4.91 16.02
N GLN A 233 -0.90 -4.01 16.54
CA GLN A 233 -2.34 -4.22 16.63
C GLN A 233 -2.96 -4.41 15.24
N THR A 234 -2.57 -3.59 14.25
CA THR A 234 -3.03 -3.71 12.87
C THR A 234 -2.66 -5.07 12.26
N LEU A 235 -1.42 -5.52 12.43
CA LEU A 235 -0.97 -6.82 11.94
C LEU A 235 -1.72 -7.98 12.63
N ALA A 236 -1.97 -7.86 13.93
CA ALA A 236 -2.77 -8.84 14.67
C ALA A 236 -4.23 -8.89 14.19
N ALA A 237 -4.86 -7.74 13.91
CA ALA A 237 -6.21 -7.66 13.35
C ALA A 237 -6.30 -8.17 11.91
N ILE A 238 -5.25 -8.01 11.10
CA ILE A 238 -5.15 -8.61 9.77
C ILE A 238 -5.18 -10.15 9.88
N GLY A 239 -4.45 -10.73 10.83
CA GLY A 239 -4.50 -12.15 11.16
C GLY A 239 -3.96 -13.10 10.07
N GLU A 240 -3.14 -12.60 9.14
CA GLU A 240 -2.59 -13.33 8.01
C GLU A 240 -1.09 -13.58 8.17
N ASP A 241 -0.59 -14.67 7.60
CA ASP A 241 0.85 -14.93 7.54
C ASP A 241 1.49 -14.14 6.39
N LEU A 242 1.95 -12.95 6.69
CA LEU A 242 2.52 -12.02 5.72
C LEU A 242 4.03 -12.16 5.61
N LEU A 243 4.55 -12.18 4.38
CA LEU A 243 5.98 -12.02 4.14
C LEU A 243 6.44 -10.59 4.42
N TYR A 244 5.63 -9.62 4.03
CA TYR A 244 5.91 -8.20 4.21
C TYR A 244 4.63 -7.41 4.50
N ALA A 245 4.81 -6.29 5.15
CA ALA A 245 3.78 -5.26 5.31
C ALA A 245 4.43 -3.89 5.42
N ARG A 246 3.79 -2.86 4.85
CA ARG A 246 4.06 -1.46 5.17
C ARG A 246 2.81 -0.89 5.83
N ILE A 247 2.98 -0.40 7.04
CA ILE A 247 1.89 0.19 7.83
C ILE A 247 2.12 1.70 7.90
N ASP A 248 1.25 2.44 7.24
CA ASP A 248 1.31 3.90 7.10
C ASP A 248 0.38 4.56 8.12
N MET A 249 0.93 5.45 8.93
CA MET A 249 0.23 6.05 10.07
C MET A 249 0.60 7.52 10.24
N THR A 250 -0.31 8.28 10.86
CA THR A 250 -0.05 9.67 11.25
C THR A 250 -0.65 9.95 12.62
N PRO A 251 -0.12 10.92 13.42
CA PRO A 251 -0.79 11.36 14.61
C PRO A 251 -2.17 11.97 14.29
N GLY A 252 -3.16 11.60 15.07
CA GLY A 252 -4.48 12.23 15.06
C GLY A 252 -4.51 13.56 15.80
N PRO A 253 -5.62 14.32 15.71
CA PRO A 253 -5.76 15.61 16.37
C PRO A 253 -5.75 15.55 17.91
N ASP A 254 -6.04 14.40 18.48
CA ASP A 254 -6.01 14.11 19.92
C ASP A 254 -4.64 13.60 20.40
N GLY A 255 -3.65 13.47 19.51
CA GLY A 255 -2.32 12.93 19.79
C GLY A 255 -2.23 11.40 19.75
N GLY A 256 -3.36 10.70 19.55
CA GLY A 256 -3.35 9.26 19.23
C GLY A 256 -2.86 9.01 17.80
N TRP A 257 -2.36 7.80 17.53
CA TRP A 257 -1.97 7.42 16.16
C TRP A 257 -3.15 6.83 15.39
N LEU A 258 -3.21 7.13 14.09
CA LEU A 258 -4.26 6.65 13.18
C LEU A 258 -3.62 5.88 12.02
N LEU A 259 -4.15 4.71 11.72
CA LEU A 259 -3.79 3.95 10.53
C LEU A 259 -4.36 4.64 9.29
N MET A 260 -3.48 5.00 8.37
CA MET A 260 -3.85 5.59 7.08
C MET A 260 -3.99 4.55 6.00
N GLU A 261 -3.09 3.58 5.97
CA GLU A 261 -3.06 2.49 5.00
C GLU A 261 -2.22 1.30 5.51
N ALA A 262 -2.62 0.09 5.15
CA ALA A 262 -1.80 -1.12 5.23
C ALA A 262 -1.51 -1.60 3.81
N GLU A 263 -0.29 -1.43 3.34
CA GLU A 263 0.12 -1.85 2.00
C GLU A 263 0.70 -3.26 2.05
N LEU A 264 -0.06 -4.20 1.51
CA LEU A 264 0.26 -5.63 1.53
C LEU A 264 0.45 -6.21 0.11
N ILE A 265 0.28 -5.39 -0.93
CA ILE A 265 0.41 -5.81 -2.35
C ILE A 265 1.80 -5.45 -2.87
N GLU A 266 2.06 -4.16 -3.09
CA GLU A 266 3.25 -3.68 -3.81
C GLU A 266 3.86 -2.42 -3.14
N PRO A 267 4.12 -2.47 -1.81
CA PRO A 267 4.67 -1.32 -1.10
C PRO A 267 6.08 -0.98 -1.60
N ASP A 268 6.37 0.32 -1.71
CA ASP A 268 7.77 0.74 -1.72
C ASP A 268 8.38 0.41 -0.35
N PHE A 269 9.41 -0.42 -0.37
CA PHE A 269 10.11 -0.82 0.85
C PHE A 269 11.13 0.20 1.34
N TYR A 270 11.34 1.30 0.61
CA TYR A 270 12.38 2.29 0.95
C TYR A 270 13.73 1.64 1.28
N LEU A 271 14.15 0.65 0.48
CA LEU A 271 15.36 -0.15 0.74
C LEU A 271 16.62 0.69 0.89
N GLY A 272 16.69 1.85 0.23
CA GLY A 272 17.79 2.82 0.40
C GLY A 272 17.88 3.43 1.81
N SER A 273 16.79 3.35 2.58
CA SER A 273 16.73 3.79 3.98
C SER A 273 16.85 2.64 4.97
N ALA A 274 16.83 1.40 4.50
CA ALA A 274 16.99 0.22 5.35
C ALA A 274 18.44 0.14 5.86
N PRO A 275 18.67 -0.10 7.17
CA PRO A 275 20.02 -0.15 7.74
C PRO A 275 20.97 -1.16 7.07
N GLU A 276 20.43 -2.16 6.42
CA GLU A 276 21.18 -3.29 5.83
C GLU A 276 20.86 -3.48 4.33
N GLY A 277 20.42 -2.41 3.64
CA GLY A 277 20.23 -2.43 2.17
C GLY A 277 19.26 -3.50 1.67
N GLY A 278 18.23 -3.85 2.45
CA GLY A 278 17.23 -4.86 2.09
C GLY A 278 17.60 -6.30 2.47
N ARG A 279 18.69 -6.53 3.18
CA ARG A 279 19.09 -7.89 3.61
C ARG A 279 18.00 -8.60 4.40
N ARG A 280 17.33 -7.94 5.35
CA ARG A 280 16.23 -8.53 6.13
C ARG A 280 15.06 -8.99 5.26
N PHE A 281 14.73 -8.23 4.22
CA PHE A 281 13.74 -8.66 3.23
C PHE A 281 14.19 -9.94 2.53
N ALA A 282 15.42 -9.97 2.02
CA ALA A 282 15.95 -11.12 1.30
C ALA A 282 16.03 -12.39 2.18
N GLU A 283 16.43 -12.24 3.44
CA GLU A 283 16.45 -13.33 4.44
C GLU A 283 15.04 -13.84 4.74
N ALA A 284 14.06 -12.94 4.87
CA ALA A 284 12.65 -13.33 5.06
C ALA A 284 12.11 -14.11 3.85
N VAL A 285 12.43 -13.68 2.62
CA VAL A 285 12.10 -14.43 1.39
C VAL A 285 12.78 -15.81 1.41
N ARG A 286 14.07 -15.85 1.73
CA ARG A 286 14.84 -17.12 1.77
C ARG A 286 14.27 -18.12 2.78
N ALA A 287 13.86 -17.63 3.95
CA ALA A 287 13.26 -18.46 4.99
C ALA A 287 11.94 -19.13 4.54
N ARG A 288 11.22 -18.51 3.59
CA ARG A 288 9.98 -19.07 3.03
C ARG A 288 10.22 -20.14 1.95
N LEU A 289 11.45 -20.33 1.51
CA LEU A 289 11.76 -21.34 0.50
C LEU A 289 12.11 -22.71 1.10
N GLY A 290 12.32 -22.78 2.41
CA GLY A 290 12.66 -23.99 3.14
C GLY A 290 14.15 -24.17 3.27
#